data_3f64c8689506c0530a7a240526362cdd
#
_entry.id   3f64c8689506c0530a7a240526362cdd
#
_cell.length_a   1.000
_cell.length_b   1.000
_cell.length_c   1.000
_cell.angle_alpha   90.00
_cell.angle_beta   90.00
_cell.angle_gamma   90.00
#
_symmetry.space_group_name_H-M   'P 1'
#
loop_
_entity.id
_entity.type
_entity.pdbx_description
1 polymer ?
#
loop_
_entity_poly.entity_id
_entity_poly.type
_entity_poly.pdbx_seq_one_letter_code
_entity_poly.pdbx_strand_id
1 'polypeptide(L)'
;MLWFDALVQNVDRTWRNPNLLVWHRDIWLIDHGAALYFHHNWPTADPKRPFDASEHVLRERATDLAEAHATLAPQITEPLLRQVTALVPPEWFGDGGADAYVEQLRVRAPIVPEVIRK
;
A
#
# COMPACT_ATOMS: atom_id res chain seq x y z
N MET A 1 -2.49 8.69 3.89
CA MET A 1 -2.95 7.33 4.28
C MET A 1 -3.63 6.60 3.13
N LEU A 2 -4.74 7.10 2.56
CA LEU A 2 -5.41 6.42 1.44
C LEU A 2 -4.44 6.07 0.29
N TRP A 3 -3.55 7.00 -0.08
CA TRP A 3 -2.53 6.77 -1.09
C TRP A 3 -1.63 5.57 -0.75
N PHE A 4 -1.19 5.49 0.51
CA PHE A 4 -0.35 4.39 0.99
C PHE A 4 -1.10 3.05 0.97
N ASP A 5 -2.34 3.04 1.47
CA ASP A 5 -3.15 1.83 1.45
C ASP A 5 -3.44 1.34 0.02
N ALA A 6 -3.62 2.27 -0.93
CA ALA A 6 -3.75 1.92 -2.34
C ALA A 6 -2.45 1.37 -2.94
N LEU A 7 -1.28 1.90 -2.53
CA LEU A 7 0.03 1.38 -2.95
C LEU A 7 0.21 -0.07 -2.49
N VAL A 8 0.02 -0.33 -1.20
CA VAL A 8 0.22 -1.66 -0.60
C VAL A 8 -1.00 -2.56 -0.70
N GLN A 9 -2.07 -2.09 -1.31
CA GLN A 9 -3.35 -2.82 -1.46
C GLN A 9 -3.90 -3.31 -0.12
N ASN A 10 -3.91 -2.44 0.89
CA ASN A 10 -4.52 -2.75 2.19
C ASN A 10 -6.04 -2.57 2.12
N VAL A 11 -6.76 -3.65 1.99
CA VAL A 11 -8.22 -3.65 1.80
C VAL A 11 -9.03 -3.59 3.11
N ASP A 12 -8.36 -3.63 4.26
CA ASP A 12 -9.02 -3.79 5.57
C ASP A 12 -9.06 -2.49 6.40
N ARG A 13 -8.72 -1.34 5.85
CA ARG A 13 -8.86 -0.06 6.55
C ARG A 13 -10.21 0.58 6.27
N THR A 14 -11.25 0.01 6.86
CA THR A 14 -12.65 0.34 6.58
C THR A 14 -13.33 1.04 7.76
N TRP A 15 -14.55 1.53 7.54
CA TRP A 15 -15.38 2.08 8.61
C TRP A 15 -15.65 1.09 9.75
N ARG A 16 -15.76 -0.19 9.41
CA ARG A 16 -16.02 -1.26 10.39
C ARG A 16 -14.76 -1.70 11.12
N ASN A 17 -13.62 -1.54 10.48
CA ASN A 17 -12.32 -1.90 11.01
C ASN A 17 -11.30 -0.82 10.62
N PRO A 18 -11.25 0.31 11.36
CA PRO A 18 -10.42 1.45 10.94
C PRO A 18 -8.93 1.16 10.93
N ASN A 19 -8.44 0.25 11.78
CA ASN A 19 -7.02 -0.05 11.94
C ASN A 19 -6.17 1.23 12.10
N LEU A 20 -6.72 2.17 12.85
CA LEU A 20 -6.12 3.45 13.21
C LEU A 20 -6.13 3.63 14.71
N LEU A 21 -5.06 4.18 15.24
CA LEU A 21 -4.94 4.54 16.64
C LEU A 21 -4.58 6.02 16.74
N VAL A 22 -5.24 6.72 17.68
CA VAL A 22 -4.83 8.08 18.04
C VAL A 22 -4.04 8.01 19.35
N TRP A 23 -2.79 8.44 19.31
CA TRP A 23 -1.89 8.44 20.45
C TRP A 23 -1.11 9.76 20.49
N HIS A 24 -1.16 10.46 21.59
CA HIS A 24 -0.52 11.77 21.77
C HIS A 24 -0.85 12.78 20.65
N ARG A 25 -2.12 12.79 20.17
CA ARG A 25 -2.65 13.60 19.06
C ARG A 25 -2.14 13.21 17.67
N ASP A 26 -1.32 12.17 17.57
CA ASP A 26 -0.87 11.61 16.29
C ASP A 26 -1.75 10.42 15.89
N ILE A 27 -1.87 10.23 14.59
CA ILE A 27 -2.58 9.07 14.03
C ILE A 27 -1.56 8.01 13.65
N TRP A 28 -1.77 6.81 14.17
CA TRP A 28 -0.94 5.64 13.92
C TRP A 28 -1.71 4.64 13.07
N LEU A 29 -1.07 4.19 12.00
CA LEU A 29 -1.55 3.07 11.20
C LEU A 29 -1.17 1.77 11.93
N ILE A 30 -2.16 0.92 12.18
CA ILE A 30 -1.96 -0.37 12.86
C ILE A 30 -2.57 -1.50 12.06
N ASP A 31 -2.20 -2.73 12.38
CA ASP A 31 -2.72 -3.96 11.80
C ASP A 31 -2.69 -3.98 10.26
N HIS A 32 -1.50 -4.18 9.72
CA HIS A 32 -1.27 -4.24 8.27
C HIS A 32 -1.44 -5.65 7.68
N GLY A 33 -2.09 -6.55 8.40
CA GLY A 33 -2.21 -7.95 7.98
C GLY A 33 -2.90 -8.18 6.64
N ALA A 34 -3.74 -7.23 6.19
CA ALA A 34 -4.38 -7.27 4.88
C ALA A 34 -3.63 -6.49 3.79
N ALA A 35 -2.48 -5.90 4.10
CA ALA A 35 -1.62 -5.26 3.11
C ALA A 35 -0.92 -6.31 2.23
N LEU A 36 -0.47 -5.88 1.05
CA LEU A 36 0.21 -6.74 0.07
C LEU A 36 -0.66 -7.93 -0.36
N TYR A 37 -1.95 -7.69 -0.47
CA TYR A 37 -2.93 -8.74 -0.74
C TYR A 37 -2.62 -9.55 -2.00
N PHE A 38 -1.91 -8.97 -2.97
CA PHE A 38 -1.46 -9.63 -4.19
C PHE A 38 -0.56 -10.85 -3.94
N HIS A 39 0.12 -10.93 -2.78
CA HIS A 39 1.04 -12.05 -2.49
C HIS A 39 0.30 -13.39 -2.25
N HIS A 40 -0.98 -13.34 -1.99
CA HIS A 40 -1.78 -14.57 -1.84
C HIS A 40 -1.95 -15.33 -3.16
N ASN A 41 -1.79 -14.66 -4.29
CA ASN A 41 -1.88 -15.29 -5.61
C ASN A 41 -1.01 -14.56 -6.63
N TRP A 42 0.28 -14.83 -6.63
CA TRP A 42 1.23 -14.22 -7.55
C TRP A 42 0.87 -14.37 -9.04
N PRO A 43 0.32 -15.51 -9.52
CA PRO A 43 -0.07 -15.64 -10.93
C PRO A 43 -1.11 -14.61 -11.39
N THR A 44 -1.91 -14.06 -10.47
CA THR A 44 -2.90 -13.03 -10.76
C THR A 44 -2.53 -11.66 -10.23
N ALA A 45 -1.32 -11.50 -9.68
CA ALA A 45 -0.83 -10.22 -9.20
C ALA A 45 -0.67 -9.24 -10.36
N ASP A 46 -1.35 -8.10 -10.26
CA ASP A 46 -1.31 -7.04 -11.26
C ASP A 46 -1.10 -5.70 -10.55
N PRO A 47 0.04 -5.01 -10.79
CA PRO A 47 0.28 -3.70 -10.19
C PRO A 47 -0.75 -2.64 -10.62
N LYS A 48 -1.46 -2.83 -11.72
CA LYS A 48 -2.51 -1.95 -12.21
C LYS A 48 -3.90 -2.28 -11.64
N ARG A 49 -4.02 -3.32 -10.83
CA ARG A 49 -5.32 -3.70 -10.26
C ARG A 49 -5.97 -2.53 -9.55
N PRO A 50 -7.24 -2.22 -9.86
CA PRO A 50 -7.98 -1.17 -9.17
C PRO A 50 -8.02 -1.41 -7.66
N PHE A 51 -7.92 -0.31 -6.91
CA PHE A 51 -8.11 -0.29 -5.46
C PHE A 51 -9.46 0.34 -5.14
N ASP A 52 -10.37 -0.45 -4.61
CA ASP A 52 -11.69 0.02 -4.20
C ASP A 52 -11.58 0.74 -2.85
N ALA A 53 -11.74 2.05 -2.86
CA ALA A 53 -11.72 2.90 -1.67
C ALA A 53 -13.13 3.26 -1.17
N SER A 54 -14.18 2.62 -1.70
CA SER A 54 -15.57 2.95 -1.34
C SER A 54 -15.85 2.80 0.16
N GLU A 55 -15.26 1.82 0.80
CA GLU A 55 -15.40 1.56 2.24
C GLU A 55 -14.23 2.10 3.08
N HIS A 56 -13.26 2.77 2.46
CA HIS A 56 -12.07 3.25 3.18
C HIS A 56 -12.45 4.31 4.22
N VAL A 57 -11.98 4.13 5.46
CA VAL A 57 -12.34 4.99 6.61
C VAL A 57 -12.02 6.48 6.39
N LEU A 58 -11.00 6.79 5.59
CA LEU A 58 -10.61 8.16 5.28
C LEU A 58 -11.07 8.65 3.91
N ARG A 59 -11.98 7.93 3.24
CA ARG A 59 -12.46 8.29 1.90
C ARG A 59 -12.89 9.76 1.80
N GLU A 60 -13.74 10.19 2.74
CA GLU A 60 -14.29 11.55 2.78
C GLU A 60 -13.25 12.61 3.18
N ARG A 61 -12.14 12.19 3.77
CA ARG A 61 -11.06 13.06 4.25
C ARG A 61 -9.87 13.11 3.31
N ALA A 62 -9.82 12.26 2.30
CA ALA A 62 -8.75 12.21 1.31
C ALA A 62 -8.98 13.25 0.21
N THR A 63 -8.81 14.53 0.54
CA THR A 63 -9.14 15.67 -0.33
C THR A 63 -8.02 16.02 -1.31
N ASP A 64 -6.78 15.75 -0.96
CA ASP A 64 -5.61 16.10 -1.80
C ASP A 64 -4.74 14.88 -2.12
N LEU A 65 -5.29 14.02 -2.96
CA LEU A 65 -4.58 12.84 -3.44
C LEU A 65 -3.42 13.20 -4.37
N ALA A 66 -3.56 14.30 -5.12
CA ALA A 66 -2.53 14.76 -6.06
C ALA A 66 -1.29 15.27 -5.30
N GLU A 67 -1.47 16.05 -4.23
CA GLU A 67 -0.36 16.49 -3.38
C GLU A 67 0.32 15.31 -2.70
N ALA A 68 -0.46 14.40 -2.14
CA ALA A 68 0.10 13.18 -1.53
C ALA A 68 0.93 12.37 -2.55
N HIS A 69 0.42 12.23 -3.77
CA HIS A 69 1.14 11.54 -4.84
C HIS A 69 2.44 12.25 -5.22
N ALA A 70 2.38 13.56 -5.43
CA ALA A 70 3.57 14.35 -5.78
C ALA A 70 4.67 14.24 -4.72
N THR A 71 4.28 14.12 -3.44
CA THR A 71 5.22 14.02 -2.31
C THR A 71 5.75 12.60 -2.12
N LEU A 72 4.88 11.59 -2.23
CA LEU A 72 5.20 10.22 -1.82
C LEU A 72 5.75 9.36 -2.96
N ALA A 73 5.19 9.48 -4.17
CA ALA A 73 5.60 8.62 -5.27
C ALA A 73 7.10 8.69 -5.60
N PRO A 74 7.74 9.87 -5.62
CA PRO A 74 9.17 9.96 -5.87
C PRO A 74 10.05 9.29 -4.81
N GLN A 75 9.52 9.04 -3.63
CA GLN A 75 10.23 8.38 -2.53
C GLN A 75 10.22 6.86 -2.66
N ILE A 76 9.27 6.29 -3.41
CA ILE A 76 9.16 4.84 -3.61
C ILE A 76 10.09 4.41 -4.74
N THR A 77 11.37 4.42 -4.44
CA THR A 77 12.43 4.04 -5.36
C THR A 77 12.83 2.57 -5.20
N GLU A 78 13.45 1.99 -6.23
CA GLU A 78 13.98 0.63 -6.11
C GLU A 78 14.99 0.49 -4.96
N PRO A 79 15.96 1.41 -4.77
CA PRO A 79 16.86 1.34 -3.62
C PRO A 79 16.14 1.34 -2.27
N LEU A 80 15.09 2.17 -2.10
CA LEU A 80 14.29 2.18 -0.87
C LEU A 80 13.58 0.83 -0.68
N LEU A 81 12.94 0.31 -1.71
CA LEU A 81 12.24 -0.97 -1.66
C LEU A 81 13.21 -2.11 -1.32
N ARG A 82 14.43 -2.07 -1.86
CA ARG A 82 15.48 -3.04 -1.51
C ARG A 82 15.91 -2.94 -0.05
N GLN A 83 16.05 -1.73 0.48
CA GLN A 83 16.35 -1.52 1.89
C GLN A 83 15.25 -2.07 2.79
N VAL A 84 13.98 -1.79 2.47
CA VAL A 84 12.83 -2.25 3.24
C VAL A 84 12.72 -3.78 3.22
N THR A 85 12.82 -4.39 2.06
CA THR A 85 12.72 -5.85 1.93
C THR A 85 13.90 -6.58 2.56
N ALA A 86 15.07 -5.95 2.63
CA ALA A 86 16.24 -6.51 3.33
C ALA A 86 16.04 -6.64 4.85
N LEU A 87 15.06 -5.93 5.44
CA LEU A 87 14.70 -6.07 6.86
C LEU A 87 13.84 -7.31 7.14
N VAL A 88 13.30 -7.93 6.09
CA VAL A 88 12.44 -9.12 6.22
C VAL A 88 13.29 -10.37 6.11
N PRO A 89 13.16 -11.35 7.04
CA PRO A 89 13.86 -12.63 6.92
C PRO A 89 13.57 -13.28 5.56
N PRO A 90 14.59 -13.75 4.84
CA PRO A 90 14.40 -14.32 3.49
C PRO A 90 13.42 -15.50 3.43
N GLU A 91 13.35 -16.30 4.49
CA GLU A 91 12.43 -17.43 4.61
C GLU A 91 10.95 -17.05 4.70
N TRP A 92 10.63 -15.76 4.93
CA TRP A 92 9.26 -15.27 4.95
C TRP A 92 8.74 -14.92 3.56
N PHE A 93 9.62 -14.80 2.57
CA PHE A 93 9.20 -14.62 1.18
C PHE A 93 8.80 -15.96 0.57
N GLY A 94 7.82 -15.92 -0.37
CA GLY A 94 7.53 -17.06 -1.21
C GLY A 94 8.54 -17.24 -2.34
N ASP A 95 8.17 -18.05 -3.35
CA ASP A 95 9.06 -18.45 -4.44
C ASP A 95 9.63 -17.27 -5.26
N GLY A 96 8.90 -16.16 -5.35
CA GLY A 96 9.37 -14.95 -6.04
C GLY A 96 10.40 -14.14 -5.26
N GLY A 97 10.63 -14.45 -3.97
CA GLY A 97 11.53 -13.72 -3.11
C GLY A 97 11.19 -12.23 -2.99
N ALA A 98 12.14 -11.44 -2.52
CA ALA A 98 12.00 -9.98 -2.40
C ALA A 98 11.75 -9.29 -3.76
N ASP A 99 12.31 -9.84 -4.86
CA ASP A 99 12.21 -9.24 -6.20
C ASP A 99 10.77 -9.07 -6.66
N ALA A 100 9.90 -10.02 -6.38
CA ALA A 100 8.49 -9.96 -6.75
C ALA A 100 7.77 -8.79 -6.07
N TYR A 101 8.03 -8.55 -4.78
CA TYR A 101 7.47 -7.42 -4.04
C TYR A 101 8.01 -6.08 -4.53
N VAL A 102 9.33 -6.00 -4.74
CA VAL A 102 9.98 -4.78 -5.26
C VAL A 102 9.41 -4.40 -6.61
N GLU A 103 9.27 -5.34 -7.53
CA GLU A 103 8.72 -5.08 -8.87
C GLU A 103 7.26 -4.63 -8.79
N GLN A 104 6.43 -5.31 -8.02
CA GLN A 104 5.03 -4.96 -7.85
C GLN A 104 4.86 -3.52 -7.33
N LEU A 105 5.57 -3.15 -6.29
CA LEU A 105 5.45 -1.83 -5.68
C LEU A 105 6.10 -0.75 -6.55
N ARG A 106 7.23 -1.03 -7.18
CA ARG A 106 7.91 -0.09 -8.09
C ARG A 106 7.04 0.31 -9.28
N VAL A 107 6.36 -0.66 -9.87
CA VAL A 107 5.47 -0.40 -11.01
C VAL A 107 4.19 0.30 -10.58
N ARG A 108 3.67 -0.03 -9.39
CA ARG A 108 2.41 0.54 -8.89
C ARG A 108 2.56 1.98 -8.39
N ALA A 109 3.67 2.34 -7.76
CA ALA A 109 3.83 3.65 -7.13
C ALA A 109 3.53 4.84 -8.05
N PRO A 110 4.02 4.89 -9.31
CA PRO A 110 3.73 6.00 -10.22
C PRO A 110 2.26 6.14 -10.62
N ILE A 111 1.48 5.06 -10.53
CA ILE A 111 0.10 5.01 -11.04
C ILE A 111 -0.96 4.94 -9.93
N VAL A 112 -0.58 5.13 -8.67
CA VAL A 112 -1.52 5.01 -7.55
C VAL A 112 -2.79 5.83 -7.72
N PRO A 113 -2.75 7.13 -8.15
CA PRO A 113 -3.98 7.88 -8.36
C PRO A 113 -4.90 7.30 -9.44
N GLU A 114 -4.32 6.65 -10.44
CA GLU A 114 -5.07 6.08 -11.57
C GLU A 114 -5.81 4.80 -11.19
N VAL A 115 -5.35 4.10 -10.17
CA VAL A 115 -5.95 2.82 -9.75
C VAL A 115 -6.97 2.98 -8.62
N ILE A 116 -7.02 4.12 -7.94
CA ILE A 116 -8.00 4.36 -6.87
C ILE A 116 -9.39 4.54 -7.46
N ARG A 117 -10.35 3.79 -6.94
CA ARG A 117 -11.79 3.92 -7.20
C ARG A 117 -12.49 4.27 -5.89
N LYS A 118 -13.14 5.42 -5.89
CA LYS A 118 -13.86 5.91 -4.70
C LYS A 118 -15.32 5.48 -4.71
#